data_2d60b1323ac23452a64b982fb805d870
#
_entry.id   2d60b1323ac23452a64b982fb805d870
#
_cell.length_a   1.000
_cell.length_b   1.000
_cell.length_c   1.000
_cell.angle_alpha   90.00
_cell.angle_beta   90.00
_cell.angle_gamma   90.00
#
_symmetry.space_group_name_H-M   'P 1'
#
loop_
_entity.id
_entity.type
_entity.pdbx_description
1 polymer ?
#
loop_
_entity_poly.entity_id
_entity_poly.type
_entity_poly.pdbx_seq_one_letter_code
_entity_poly.pdbx_strand_id
1 'polypeptide(L)'
;MFFLYICLSKFGYSFNKKILFMSIKGTKTEQNLLKAFAGESQAKNRYTFFAKEAKKEGYEQIAAIFMETAIQEEQHAKQFFRYLEGGMVEITAMYPAGIIGTTQENLKAAAEGENEEWTDLYPEFARIAEEEGFPKVAATFKNVAKVEKMHEDRYLKLLKNVEENKVFEREEEVFWYCRNCGYVHFGKKALEKCPACQHPKAYFEIQPLNY
;
A
#
# COMPACT_ATOMS: atom_id res chain seq x y z
N MET A 1 46.92 59.28 39.25
CA MET A 1 46.52 57.86 39.33
C MET A 1 45.16 57.82 38.68
N PHE A 2 45.14 57.55 37.32
CA PHE A 2 43.91 57.56 36.48
C PHE A 2 43.57 56.11 36.15
N PHE A 3 42.41 55.63 36.58
CA PHE A 3 41.88 54.35 36.18
C PHE A 3 41.12 54.49 34.88
N LEU A 4 41.52 53.75 33.86
CA LEU A 4 40.89 53.66 32.55
C LEU A 4 39.88 52.50 32.63
N TYR A 5 38.55 52.76 32.52
CA TYR A 5 37.53 51.77 32.38
C TYR A 5 37.41 51.42 30.88
N ILE A 6 37.76 50.17 30.52
CA ILE A 6 37.52 49.65 29.16
C ILE A 6 36.13 49.01 29.18
N CYS A 7 35.21 49.65 28.44
CA CYS A 7 33.88 49.11 28.19
C CYS A 7 33.94 48.08 27.06
N LEU A 8 33.86 46.80 27.37
CA LEU A 8 33.73 45.74 26.38
C LEU A 8 32.27 45.60 25.99
N SER A 9 31.87 46.17 24.85
CA SER A 9 30.59 45.94 24.20
C SER A 9 30.57 44.50 23.61
N LYS A 10 29.74 43.64 24.20
CA LYS A 10 29.43 42.32 23.68
C LYS A 10 28.55 42.48 22.44
N PHE A 11 29.15 42.35 21.24
CA PHE A 11 28.41 42.11 20.02
C PHE A 11 27.91 40.67 20.03
N GLY A 12 26.65 40.49 20.40
CA GLY A 12 25.96 39.20 20.23
C GLY A 12 25.56 38.99 18.76
N TYR A 13 26.36 38.31 18.01
CA TYR A 13 25.93 37.80 16.70
C TYR A 13 24.93 36.66 16.93
N SER A 14 23.66 37.01 16.83
CA SER A 14 22.60 36.01 16.68
C SER A 14 22.72 35.37 15.29
N PHE A 15 23.31 34.21 15.23
CA PHE A 15 23.22 33.37 14.03
C PHE A 15 21.77 32.88 13.91
N ASN A 16 20.93 33.65 13.22
CA ASN A 16 19.67 33.14 12.71
C ASN A 16 20.01 32.06 11.66
N LYS A 17 20.08 30.80 12.10
CA LYS A 17 20.14 29.64 11.21
C LYS A 17 18.82 29.62 10.44
N LYS A 18 18.72 30.35 9.32
CA LYS A 18 17.69 30.09 8.31
C LYS A 18 17.88 28.64 7.90
N ILE A 19 16.97 27.78 8.37
CA ILE A 19 16.85 26.43 7.83
C ILE A 19 16.42 26.65 6.38
N LEU A 20 17.37 26.56 5.45
CA LEU A 20 17.06 26.53 4.03
C LEU A 20 16.35 25.19 3.81
N PHE A 21 15.03 25.20 3.71
CA PHE A 21 14.30 24.06 3.19
C PHE A 21 14.70 23.87 1.73
N MET A 22 15.40 22.79 1.45
CA MET A 22 15.76 22.44 0.09
C MET A 22 14.48 22.13 -0.67
N SER A 23 14.26 22.83 -1.81
CA SER A 23 13.14 22.55 -2.70
C SER A 23 13.37 21.21 -3.41
N ILE A 24 12.31 20.44 -3.56
CA ILE A 24 12.35 19.18 -4.29
C ILE A 24 12.26 19.37 -5.81
N LYS A 25 11.92 20.59 -6.27
CA LYS A 25 11.72 20.89 -7.69
C LYS A 25 12.97 20.64 -8.52
N GLY A 26 12.78 19.95 -9.65
CA GLY A 26 13.84 19.64 -10.61
C GLY A 26 14.76 18.49 -10.18
N THR A 27 14.50 17.85 -9.05
CA THR A 27 15.30 16.72 -8.55
C THR A 27 14.82 15.38 -9.10
N LYS A 28 15.65 14.34 -9.01
CA LYS A 28 15.22 12.97 -9.29
C LYS A 28 14.19 12.49 -8.27
N THR A 29 14.28 12.96 -7.03
CA THR A 29 13.31 12.65 -5.97
C THR A 29 11.91 13.16 -6.32
N GLU A 30 11.78 14.36 -6.91
CA GLU A 30 10.50 14.86 -7.42
C GLU A 30 9.90 13.92 -8.48
N GLN A 31 10.73 13.51 -9.45
CA GLN A 31 10.31 12.58 -10.50
C GLN A 31 9.89 11.22 -9.91
N ASN A 32 10.64 10.69 -8.95
CA ASN A 32 10.35 9.42 -8.30
C ASN A 32 9.07 9.49 -7.47
N LEU A 33 8.83 10.59 -6.76
CA LEU A 33 7.57 10.82 -6.05
C LEU A 33 6.37 10.84 -7.00
N LEU A 34 6.52 11.49 -8.17
CA LEU A 34 5.43 11.53 -9.15
C LEU A 34 5.23 10.17 -9.83
N LYS A 35 6.30 9.40 -10.08
CA LYS A 35 6.21 8.02 -10.56
C LYS A 35 5.49 7.13 -9.55
N ALA A 36 5.85 7.21 -8.27
CA ALA A 36 5.20 6.47 -7.20
C ALA A 36 3.72 6.87 -7.07
N PHE A 37 3.40 8.17 -7.04
CA PHE A 37 2.02 8.64 -7.05
C PHE A 37 1.19 8.08 -8.22
N ALA A 38 1.76 8.03 -9.42
CA ALA A 38 1.08 7.46 -10.59
C ALA A 38 0.94 5.94 -10.46
N GLY A 39 1.96 5.24 -9.94
CA GLY A 39 1.97 3.81 -9.64
C GLY A 39 0.82 3.42 -8.70
N GLU A 40 0.77 4.04 -7.52
CA GLU A 40 -0.29 3.81 -6.54
C GLU A 40 -1.68 4.15 -7.07
N SER A 41 -1.79 5.24 -7.83
CA SER A 41 -3.07 5.67 -8.41
C SER A 41 -3.61 4.64 -9.41
N GLN A 42 -2.75 4.04 -10.23
CA GLN A 42 -3.16 2.98 -11.15
C GLN A 42 -3.40 1.66 -10.41
N ALA A 43 -2.58 1.31 -9.38
CA ALA A 43 -2.77 0.12 -8.56
C ALA A 43 -4.14 0.14 -7.86
N LYS A 44 -4.52 1.27 -7.24
CA LYS A 44 -5.86 1.50 -6.70
C LYS A 44 -6.95 1.16 -7.71
N ASN A 45 -6.85 1.66 -8.95
CA ASN A 45 -7.84 1.38 -9.99
C ASN A 45 -7.85 -0.10 -10.38
N ARG A 46 -6.69 -0.71 -10.61
CA ARG A 46 -6.57 -2.14 -10.93
C ARG A 46 -7.23 -3.01 -9.86
N TYR A 47 -6.92 -2.77 -8.58
CA TYR A 47 -7.49 -3.55 -7.46
C TYR A 47 -8.99 -3.37 -7.34
N THR A 48 -9.52 -2.17 -7.64
CA THR A 48 -10.97 -1.96 -7.74
C THR A 48 -11.60 -2.81 -8.86
N PHE A 49 -10.92 -2.98 -10.00
CA PHE A 49 -11.40 -3.84 -11.09
C PHE A 49 -11.30 -5.32 -10.71
N PHE A 50 -10.20 -5.73 -10.10
CA PHE A 50 -9.98 -7.10 -9.63
C PHE A 50 -10.99 -7.51 -8.55
N ALA A 51 -11.35 -6.59 -7.64
CA ALA A 51 -12.40 -6.81 -6.67
C ALA A 51 -13.75 -7.13 -7.30
N LYS A 52 -14.11 -6.43 -8.38
CA LYS A 52 -15.38 -6.70 -9.10
C LYS A 52 -15.37 -8.09 -9.74
N GLU A 53 -14.24 -8.52 -10.28
CA GLU A 53 -14.12 -9.84 -10.89
C GLU A 53 -14.17 -10.94 -9.82
N ALA A 54 -13.44 -10.80 -8.72
CA ALA A 54 -13.49 -11.72 -7.59
C ALA A 54 -14.93 -11.88 -7.05
N LYS A 55 -15.67 -10.79 -6.99
CA LYS A 55 -17.08 -10.83 -6.58
C LYS A 55 -17.96 -11.62 -7.55
N LYS A 56 -17.77 -11.45 -8.86
CA LYS A 56 -18.50 -12.22 -9.90
C LYS A 56 -18.19 -13.72 -9.81
N GLU A 57 -16.94 -14.07 -9.51
CA GLU A 57 -16.51 -15.45 -9.34
C GLU A 57 -16.92 -16.05 -7.99
N GLY A 58 -17.54 -15.28 -7.11
CA GLY A 58 -18.04 -15.74 -5.82
C GLY A 58 -17.00 -15.75 -4.70
N TYR A 59 -16.02 -14.86 -4.73
CA TYR A 59 -14.99 -14.71 -3.72
C TYR A 59 -15.14 -13.38 -2.97
N GLU A 60 -16.20 -13.23 -2.15
CA GLU A 60 -16.50 -11.98 -1.44
C GLU A 60 -15.37 -11.52 -0.50
N GLN A 61 -14.66 -12.46 0.15
CA GLN A 61 -13.50 -12.14 0.97
C GLN A 61 -12.37 -11.53 0.12
N ILE A 62 -12.03 -12.16 -0.98
CA ILE A 62 -10.95 -11.70 -1.88
C ILE A 62 -11.32 -10.34 -2.46
N ALA A 63 -12.57 -10.16 -2.88
CA ALA A 63 -13.07 -8.87 -3.35
C ALA A 63 -12.92 -7.76 -2.30
N ALA A 64 -13.25 -8.06 -1.04
CA ALA A 64 -13.10 -7.10 0.05
C ALA A 64 -11.63 -6.77 0.34
N ILE A 65 -10.73 -7.74 0.25
CA ILE A 65 -9.29 -7.54 0.44
C ILE A 65 -8.72 -6.67 -0.68
N PHE A 66 -9.07 -6.91 -1.95
CA PHE A 66 -8.70 -6.01 -3.04
C PHE A 66 -9.19 -4.57 -2.83
N MET A 67 -10.42 -4.40 -2.35
CA MET A 67 -10.96 -3.05 -2.05
C MET A 67 -10.24 -2.40 -0.87
N GLU A 68 -9.91 -3.15 0.16
CA GLU A 68 -9.12 -2.65 1.30
C GLU A 68 -7.75 -2.17 0.84
N THR A 69 -7.03 -3.00 0.06
CA THR A 69 -5.73 -2.61 -0.49
C THR A 69 -5.88 -1.39 -1.40
N ALA A 70 -6.88 -1.34 -2.28
CA ALA A 70 -7.12 -0.16 -3.13
C ALA A 70 -7.27 1.15 -2.33
N ILE A 71 -7.85 1.10 -1.13
CA ILE A 71 -7.96 2.25 -0.22
C ILE A 71 -6.59 2.58 0.38
N GLN A 72 -5.76 1.58 0.67
CA GLN A 72 -4.41 1.77 1.20
C GLN A 72 -3.49 2.40 0.15
N GLU A 73 -3.55 1.96 -1.13
CA GLU A 73 -2.81 2.58 -2.23
C GLU A 73 -3.20 4.05 -2.45
N GLU A 74 -4.47 4.40 -2.23
CA GLU A 74 -4.89 5.81 -2.24
C GLU A 74 -4.17 6.63 -1.15
N GLN A 75 -3.93 6.05 0.02
CA GLN A 75 -3.21 6.76 1.09
C GLN A 75 -1.72 6.88 0.78
N HIS A 76 -1.09 5.86 0.17
CA HIS A 76 0.29 5.92 -0.29
C HIS A 76 0.43 7.00 -1.38
N ALA A 77 -0.41 6.97 -2.41
CA ALA A 77 -0.48 8.00 -3.45
C ALA A 77 -0.58 9.40 -2.86
N LYS A 78 -1.51 9.60 -1.92
CA LYS A 78 -1.71 10.88 -1.24
C LYS A 78 -0.47 11.31 -0.44
N GLN A 79 0.24 10.37 0.17
CA GLN A 79 1.44 10.68 0.94
C GLN A 79 2.58 11.11 0.01
N PHE A 80 2.80 10.45 -1.12
CA PHE A 80 3.78 10.86 -2.11
C PHE A 80 3.44 12.22 -2.72
N PHE A 81 2.18 12.45 -3.05
CA PHE A 81 1.71 13.71 -3.61
C PHE A 81 1.91 14.92 -2.66
N ARG A 82 1.84 14.72 -1.34
CA ARG A 82 2.06 15.78 -0.35
C ARG A 82 3.47 16.34 -0.32
N TYR A 83 4.46 15.62 -0.83
CA TYR A 83 5.83 16.11 -0.93
C TYR A 83 6.06 16.99 -2.16
N LEU A 84 5.18 16.92 -3.17
CA LEU A 84 5.31 17.69 -4.40
C LEU A 84 4.94 19.16 -4.17
N GLU A 85 5.68 20.06 -4.82
CA GLU A 85 5.56 21.50 -4.64
C GLU A 85 4.77 22.18 -5.77
N GLY A 86 3.98 21.42 -6.53
CA GLY A 86 3.12 21.90 -7.60
C GLY A 86 3.85 22.19 -8.91
N GLY A 87 3.06 22.51 -9.94
CA GLY A 87 3.52 22.66 -11.31
C GLY A 87 3.24 21.43 -12.17
N MET A 88 3.84 21.41 -13.36
CA MET A 88 3.79 20.27 -14.29
C MET A 88 5.17 19.66 -14.35
N VAL A 89 5.26 18.34 -14.15
CA VAL A 89 6.52 17.58 -14.19
C VAL A 89 6.36 16.45 -15.18
N GLU A 90 7.24 16.37 -16.15
CA GLU A 90 7.31 15.27 -17.10
C GLU A 90 8.01 14.07 -16.44
N ILE A 91 7.42 12.88 -16.54
CA ILE A 91 8.00 11.62 -16.09
C ILE A 91 7.94 10.58 -17.20
N THR A 92 8.95 9.71 -17.23
CA THR A 92 8.93 8.47 -18.02
C THR A 92 8.93 7.30 -17.06
N ALA A 93 7.90 6.43 -17.15
CA ALA A 93 7.75 5.26 -16.31
C ALA A 93 7.01 4.15 -17.08
N MET A 94 7.16 2.92 -16.63
CA MET A 94 6.40 1.77 -17.11
C MET A 94 5.40 1.36 -16.03
N TYR A 95 4.20 1.01 -16.46
CA TYR A 95 3.16 0.49 -15.59
C TYR A 95 2.47 -0.70 -16.27
N PRO A 96 1.85 -1.63 -15.51
CA PRO A 96 1.11 -2.75 -16.07
C PRO A 96 0.01 -2.27 -17.05
N ALA A 97 0.04 -2.80 -18.27
CA ALA A 97 -0.83 -2.39 -19.39
C ALA A 97 -2.10 -3.24 -19.54
N GLY A 98 -2.59 -3.85 -18.51
CA GLY A 98 -3.76 -4.77 -18.48
C GLY A 98 -3.22 -6.14 -18.07
N ILE A 99 -4.04 -7.19 -17.97
CA ILE A 99 -5.46 -7.36 -18.29
C ILE A 99 -6.28 -7.46 -16.99
N ILE A 100 -7.64 -7.44 -17.08
CA ILE A 100 -8.51 -7.92 -16.00
C ILE A 100 -8.80 -9.39 -16.34
N GLY A 101 -8.14 -10.29 -15.61
CA GLY A 101 -8.28 -11.73 -15.78
C GLY A 101 -9.22 -12.35 -14.75
N THR A 102 -9.10 -13.65 -14.54
CA THR A 102 -9.73 -14.39 -13.44
C THR A 102 -9.19 -13.90 -12.09
N THR A 103 -9.87 -14.23 -11.01
CA THR A 103 -9.39 -13.92 -9.65
C THR A 103 -8.00 -14.45 -9.39
N GLN A 104 -7.68 -15.66 -9.86
CA GLN A 104 -6.37 -16.26 -9.75
C GLN A 104 -5.29 -15.44 -10.48
N GLU A 105 -5.53 -15.07 -11.73
CA GLU A 105 -4.62 -14.26 -12.54
C GLU A 105 -4.44 -12.86 -11.96
N ASN A 106 -5.52 -12.27 -11.47
CA ASN A 106 -5.50 -10.95 -10.85
C ASN A 106 -4.72 -10.93 -9.52
N LEU A 107 -4.84 -11.97 -8.69
CA LEU A 107 -4.06 -12.13 -7.45
C LEU A 107 -2.57 -12.27 -7.76
N LYS A 108 -2.23 -13.05 -8.80
CA LYS A 108 -0.84 -13.20 -9.25
C LYS A 108 -0.27 -11.87 -9.74
N ALA A 109 -0.98 -11.17 -10.63
CA ALA A 109 -0.54 -9.89 -11.16
C ALA A 109 -0.43 -8.80 -10.08
N ALA A 110 -1.30 -8.83 -9.07
CA ALA A 110 -1.19 -7.95 -7.91
C ALA A 110 0.08 -8.26 -7.10
N ALA A 111 0.29 -9.52 -6.72
CA ALA A 111 1.49 -9.93 -5.97
C ALA A 111 2.80 -9.60 -6.69
N GLU A 112 2.87 -9.78 -8.01
CA GLU A 112 4.04 -9.43 -8.83
C GLU A 112 4.31 -7.91 -8.81
N GLY A 113 3.26 -7.09 -8.86
CA GLY A 113 3.40 -5.63 -8.77
C GLY A 113 3.92 -5.16 -7.41
N GLU A 114 3.32 -5.66 -6.32
CA GLU A 114 3.78 -5.36 -4.96
C GLU A 114 5.24 -5.81 -4.75
N ASN A 115 5.62 -6.98 -5.31
CA ASN A 115 7.00 -7.47 -5.23
C ASN A 115 7.98 -6.50 -5.88
N GLU A 116 7.72 -6.01 -7.09
CA GLU A 116 8.57 -5.02 -7.78
C GLU A 116 8.71 -3.74 -6.96
N GLU A 117 7.64 -3.29 -6.32
CA GLU A 117 7.66 -2.04 -5.55
C GLU A 117 8.55 -2.14 -4.31
N TRP A 118 8.47 -3.22 -3.53
CA TRP A 118 9.26 -3.33 -2.30
C TRP A 118 10.68 -3.87 -2.51
N THR A 119 10.95 -4.64 -3.58
CA THR A 119 12.30 -5.16 -3.86
C THR A 119 13.17 -4.17 -4.63
N ASP A 120 12.59 -3.43 -5.57
CA ASP A 120 13.34 -2.65 -6.55
C ASP A 120 13.01 -1.16 -6.48
N LEU A 121 11.75 -0.77 -6.71
CA LEU A 121 11.40 0.63 -6.94
C LEU A 121 11.59 1.51 -5.70
N TYR A 122 10.94 1.19 -4.60
CA TYR A 122 10.97 2.03 -3.40
C TYR A 122 12.31 2.02 -2.66
N PRO A 123 13.08 0.90 -2.60
CA PRO A 123 14.46 0.95 -2.12
C PRO A 123 15.35 1.91 -2.92
N GLU A 124 15.26 1.88 -4.25
CA GLU A 124 16.04 2.77 -5.11
C GLU A 124 15.59 4.23 -4.98
N PHE A 125 14.27 4.49 -4.91
CA PHE A 125 13.75 5.84 -4.71
C PHE A 125 14.15 6.40 -3.35
N ALA A 126 14.19 5.57 -2.32
CA ALA A 126 14.65 5.95 -1.00
C ALA A 126 16.15 6.30 -1.00
N ARG A 127 16.98 5.50 -1.68
CA ARG A 127 18.42 5.76 -1.83
C ARG A 127 18.69 7.11 -2.50
N ILE A 128 18.00 7.37 -3.62
CA ILE A 128 18.12 8.66 -4.35
C ILE A 128 17.67 9.82 -3.47
N ALA A 129 16.58 9.68 -2.75
CA ALA A 129 16.08 10.73 -1.85
C ALA A 129 17.08 11.04 -0.71
N GLU A 130 17.80 10.05 -0.20
CA GLU A 130 18.87 10.26 0.79
C GLU A 130 20.04 11.01 0.18
N GLU A 131 20.50 10.61 -1.01
CA GLU A 131 21.61 11.26 -1.72
C GLU A 131 21.31 12.72 -2.08
N GLU A 132 20.07 13.02 -2.43
CA GLU A 132 19.60 14.38 -2.72
C GLU A 132 19.24 15.20 -1.47
N GLY A 133 19.39 14.63 -0.25
CA GLY A 133 19.20 15.33 1.02
C GLY A 133 17.75 15.43 1.48
N PHE A 134 16.87 14.50 1.07
CA PHE A 134 15.46 14.40 1.46
C PHE A 134 15.18 13.20 2.39
N PRO A 135 15.77 13.14 3.60
CA PRO A 135 15.67 11.95 4.45
C PRO A 135 14.24 11.61 4.88
N LYS A 136 13.33 12.60 4.97
CA LYS A 136 11.91 12.34 5.26
C LYS A 136 11.22 11.60 4.12
N VAL A 137 11.50 11.96 2.88
CA VAL A 137 10.98 11.29 1.69
C VAL A 137 11.53 9.86 1.63
N ALA A 138 12.84 9.71 1.83
CA ALA A 138 13.48 8.40 1.88
C ALA A 138 12.85 7.47 2.95
N ALA A 139 12.61 8.01 4.15
CA ALA A 139 11.95 7.26 5.21
C ALA A 139 10.52 6.84 4.82
N THR A 140 9.80 7.70 4.08
CA THR A 140 8.46 7.36 3.58
C THR A 140 8.53 6.20 2.58
N PHE A 141 9.38 6.24 1.56
CA PHE A 141 9.57 5.13 0.63
C PHE A 141 9.92 3.82 1.35
N LYS A 142 10.87 3.85 2.30
CA LYS A 142 11.24 2.66 3.09
C LYS A 142 10.07 2.10 3.91
N ASN A 143 9.19 2.93 4.41
CA ASN A 143 8.05 2.47 5.21
C ASN A 143 6.92 1.95 4.33
N VAL A 144 6.64 2.60 3.21
CA VAL A 144 5.67 2.11 2.22
C VAL A 144 6.13 0.76 1.66
N ALA A 145 7.41 0.59 1.28
CA ALA A 145 7.96 -0.69 0.85
C ALA A 145 7.67 -1.86 1.81
N LYS A 146 7.63 -1.60 3.14
CA LYS A 146 7.26 -2.64 4.11
C LYS A 146 5.78 -3.01 4.04
N VAL A 147 4.93 -2.06 3.67
CA VAL A 147 3.50 -2.30 3.49
C VAL A 147 3.28 -3.12 2.23
N GLU A 148 3.97 -2.79 1.12
CA GLU A 148 3.84 -3.53 -0.14
C GLU A 148 4.28 -4.99 0.00
N LYS A 149 5.32 -5.24 0.82
CA LYS A 149 5.64 -6.62 1.19
C LYS A 149 4.50 -7.34 1.90
N MET A 150 3.77 -6.67 2.78
CA MET A 150 2.59 -7.25 3.45
C MET A 150 1.43 -7.48 2.49
N HIS A 151 1.25 -6.59 1.50
CA HIS A 151 0.26 -6.77 0.44
C HIS A 151 0.59 -7.98 -0.42
N GLU A 152 1.86 -8.12 -0.87
CA GLU A 152 2.32 -9.30 -1.60
C GLU A 152 2.06 -10.59 -0.83
N ASP A 153 2.53 -10.69 0.42
CA ASP A 153 2.36 -11.87 1.26
C ASP A 153 0.87 -12.27 1.38
N ARG A 154 -0.01 -11.28 1.48
CA ARG A 154 -1.46 -11.48 1.54
C ARG A 154 -2.02 -12.00 0.23
N TYR A 155 -1.63 -11.41 -0.90
CA TYR A 155 -2.07 -11.86 -2.22
C TYR A 155 -1.57 -13.25 -2.57
N LEU A 156 -0.32 -13.57 -2.29
CA LEU A 156 0.24 -14.92 -2.48
C LEU A 156 -0.49 -15.98 -1.66
N LYS A 157 -0.86 -15.65 -0.41
CA LYS A 157 -1.63 -16.56 0.44
C LYS A 157 -3.05 -16.79 -0.10
N LEU A 158 -3.70 -15.76 -0.61
CA LEU A 158 -5.02 -15.87 -1.25
C LEU A 158 -4.93 -16.64 -2.56
N LEU A 159 -3.93 -16.37 -3.38
CA LEU A 159 -3.64 -17.08 -4.62
C LEU A 159 -3.51 -18.60 -4.36
N LYS A 160 -2.67 -18.95 -3.40
CA LYS A 160 -2.50 -20.36 -3.00
C LYS A 160 -3.83 -21.00 -2.56
N ASN A 161 -4.68 -20.29 -1.81
CA ASN A 161 -5.97 -20.84 -1.41
C ASN A 161 -6.89 -21.08 -2.62
N VAL A 162 -6.84 -20.22 -3.65
CA VAL A 162 -7.62 -20.42 -4.88
C VAL A 162 -7.09 -21.62 -5.67
N GLU A 163 -5.78 -21.69 -5.89
CA GLU A 163 -5.11 -22.78 -6.62
C GLU A 163 -5.35 -24.16 -5.99
N GLU A 164 -5.33 -24.22 -4.66
CA GLU A 164 -5.51 -25.47 -3.90
C GLU A 164 -7.00 -25.78 -3.59
N ASN A 165 -7.96 -24.98 -4.09
CA ASN A 165 -9.39 -25.07 -3.76
C ASN A 165 -9.69 -24.99 -2.25
N LYS A 166 -8.85 -24.24 -1.52
CA LYS A 166 -8.93 -24.07 -0.07
C LYS A 166 -9.68 -22.81 0.39
N VAL A 167 -10.32 -22.07 -0.51
CA VAL A 167 -11.08 -20.86 -0.10
C VAL A 167 -12.25 -21.23 0.82
N PHE A 168 -13.00 -22.30 0.49
CA PHE A 168 -14.20 -22.73 1.20
C PHE A 168 -14.08 -24.12 1.84
N GLU A 169 -12.89 -24.69 1.86
CA GLU A 169 -12.61 -26.01 2.45
C GLU A 169 -11.26 -26.01 3.16
N ARG A 170 -11.18 -26.75 4.28
CA ARG A 170 -9.95 -26.94 5.07
C ARG A 170 -9.79 -28.42 5.43
N GLU A 171 -8.55 -28.82 5.66
CA GLU A 171 -8.24 -30.18 6.13
C GLU A 171 -8.73 -30.39 7.57
N GLU A 172 -8.61 -29.35 8.40
CA GLU A 172 -9.10 -29.30 9.77
C GLU A 172 -10.44 -28.58 9.87
N GLU A 173 -11.17 -28.87 10.92
CA GLU A 173 -12.39 -28.12 11.23
C GLU A 173 -12.07 -26.71 11.69
N VAL A 174 -12.74 -25.71 11.10
CA VAL A 174 -12.57 -24.29 11.39
C VAL A 174 -13.91 -23.61 11.56
N PHE A 175 -13.91 -22.43 12.14
CA PHE A 175 -15.08 -21.58 12.20
C PHE A 175 -15.24 -20.80 10.90
N TRP A 176 -16.35 -21.02 10.21
CA TRP A 176 -16.76 -20.30 9.00
C TRP A 176 -17.71 -19.17 9.38
N TYR A 177 -17.33 -17.96 9.03
CA TYR A 177 -18.09 -16.74 9.34
C TYR A 177 -18.78 -16.20 8.09
N CYS A 178 -20.08 -15.94 8.18
CA CYS A 178 -20.84 -15.32 7.10
C CYS A 178 -20.65 -13.80 7.13
N ARG A 179 -19.97 -13.25 6.17
CA ARG A 179 -19.69 -11.81 6.04
C ARG A 179 -20.93 -10.92 5.99
N ASN A 180 -22.08 -11.47 5.56
CA ASN A 180 -23.32 -10.72 5.45
C ASN A 180 -24.05 -10.55 6.80
N CYS A 181 -24.10 -11.59 7.62
CA CYS A 181 -24.96 -11.57 8.82
C CYS A 181 -24.28 -11.99 10.13
N GLY A 182 -23.00 -12.38 10.08
CA GLY A 182 -22.28 -12.81 11.27
C GLY A 182 -22.55 -14.24 11.74
N TYR A 183 -23.36 -15.03 11.02
CA TYR A 183 -23.57 -16.43 11.36
C TYR A 183 -22.26 -17.22 11.31
N VAL A 184 -22.05 -18.09 12.30
CA VAL A 184 -20.84 -18.92 12.40
C VAL A 184 -21.22 -20.40 12.29
N HIS A 185 -20.46 -21.14 11.47
CA HIS A 185 -20.55 -22.59 11.30
C HIS A 185 -19.19 -23.22 11.61
N PHE A 186 -19.17 -24.33 12.33
CA PHE A 186 -17.95 -25.10 12.62
C PHE A 186 -17.91 -26.35 11.76
N GLY A 187 -16.81 -26.59 11.06
CA GLY A 187 -16.61 -27.76 10.18
C GLY A 187 -15.51 -27.56 9.16
N LYS A 188 -15.25 -28.60 8.35
CA LYS A 188 -14.20 -28.58 7.33
C LYS A 188 -14.55 -27.76 6.09
N LYS A 189 -15.85 -27.56 5.84
CA LYS A 189 -16.34 -26.86 4.63
C LYS A 189 -17.31 -25.75 5.01
N ALA A 190 -17.22 -24.64 4.29
CA ALA A 190 -18.26 -23.62 4.31
C ALA A 190 -19.58 -24.18 3.80
N LEU A 191 -20.70 -23.72 4.36
CA LEU A 191 -22.03 -24.11 3.91
C LEU A 191 -22.34 -23.55 2.52
N GLU A 192 -23.05 -24.30 1.68
CA GLU A 192 -23.48 -23.83 0.36
C GLU A 192 -24.37 -22.60 0.44
N LYS A 193 -25.12 -22.49 1.56
CA LYS A 193 -26.03 -21.39 1.82
C LYS A 193 -26.10 -21.11 3.32
N CYS A 194 -26.04 -19.85 3.69
CA CYS A 194 -26.15 -19.43 5.09
C CYS A 194 -27.58 -19.68 5.61
N PRO A 195 -27.75 -20.44 6.69
CA PRO A 195 -29.11 -20.74 7.21
C PRO A 195 -29.80 -19.52 7.83
N ALA A 196 -29.05 -18.52 8.27
CA ALA A 196 -29.60 -17.33 8.91
C ALA A 196 -30.06 -16.26 7.88
N CYS A 197 -29.29 -16.02 6.79
CA CYS A 197 -29.59 -14.92 5.86
C CYS A 197 -29.75 -15.36 4.40
N GLN A 198 -29.61 -16.65 4.13
CA GLN A 198 -29.80 -17.24 2.81
C GLN A 198 -28.81 -16.79 1.71
N HIS A 199 -27.72 -16.10 2.08
CA HIS A 199 -26.65 -15.79 1.15
C HIS A 199 -25.85 -17.03 0.78
N PRO A 200 -25.28 -17.06 -0.45
CA PRO A 200 -24.53 -18.23 -0.95
C PRO A 200 -23.19 -18.39 -0.24
N LYS A 201 -22.55 -19.53 -0.48
CA LYS A 201 -21.21 -19.89 0.04
C LYS A 201 -20.16 -18.80 -0.17
N ALA A 202 -20.26 -18.04 -1.24
CA ALA A 202 -19.41 -16.90 -1.55
C ALA A 202 -19.19 -15.93 -0.36
N TYR A 203 -20.16 -15.84 0.52
CA TYR A 203 -20.12 -14.95 1.68
C TYR A 203 -19.43 -15.53 2.92
N PHE A 204 -18.96 -16.78 2.86
CA PHE A 204 -18.24 -17.36 3.99
C PHE A 204 -16.73 -17.13 3.88
N GLU A 205 -16.13 -16.90 5.02
CA GLU A 205 -14.69 -16.86 5.23
C GLU A 205 -14.34 -17.56 6.55
N ILE A 206 -13.07 -17.87 6.77
CA ILE A 206 -12.62 -18.27 8.11
C ILE A 206 -12.85 -17.10 9.06
N GLN A 207 -13.43 -17.38 10.22
CA GLN A 207 -13.74 -16.35 11.20
C GLN A 207 -12.48 -15.56 11.58
N PRO A 208 -12.45 -14.24 11.36
CA PRO A 208 -11.34 -13.42 11.82
C PRO A 208 -11.43 -13.24 13.34
N LEU A 209 -10.33 -13.54 14.04
CA LEU A 209 -10.17 -13.34 15.48
C LEU A 209 -8.99 -12.39 15.71
N ASN A 210 -9.19 -11.12 15.44
CA ASN A 210 -8.14 -10.10 15.47
C ASN A 210 -8.40 -8.97 16.50
N TYR A 211 -9.18 -9.26 17.51
CA TYR A 211 -9.51 -8.38 18.63
C TYR A 211 -9.21 -9.03 19.97
#